data_e49262cb165d3cabae559e991faba114
#
_entry.id   e49262cb165d3cabae559e991faba114
#
_cell.length_a   1.000
_cell.length_b   1.000
_cell.length_c   1.000
_cell.angle_alpha   90.00
_cell.angle_beta   90.00
_cell.angle_gamma   90.00
#
_symmetry.space_group_name_H-M   'P 1'
#
loop_
_entity.id
_entity.type
_entity.pdbx_description
1 polymer ?
#
loop_
_entity_poly.entity_id
_entity_poly.type
_entity_poly.pdbx_seq_one_letter_code
_entity_poly.pdbx_strand_id
1 'polypeptide(L)'
;MSEPDGLSSGEPSQVTTAPAVHPALADYRTRTTRSMRIYAAVLAALALLTVLAVRAAYSHGELVHVSGRTAAAPPPVPIGSTADSVALTWRSADRPAAGTPIQDGVVVGYDSGTVHGLDARTGKVRWYYARSDETLCSVLQQDATTIAIYNRHGNCDQVTGLVTATGAIKWQRTMTDNGSTEAASAPNVVLTVARYSVHVIDNAGGLDRWNWIAPDHCSVDRALAGSQGVLISTTCGGEHRLVLRGLTSDELKWSVTVPRAMVPVAASAFLGALDPSTGILHSYSADKGADTPSGQLAQPALLTTALAELPRAAAAAGGLTADGEPLEVLWLGRLYSFAKVGTIDWSAAATGPATVRALDVLAAVDDSTVQRLASATGRPAASVALSPALPGGGYRAFEFGNGLLMAGADLRMYQ
;
A
#
# COMPACT_ATOMS: atom_id res chain seq x y z
N MET A 1 -31.19 -3.73 72.53
CA MET A 1 -32.06 -3.17 73.58
C MET A 1 -33.41 -2.92 72.94
N SER A 2 -34.35 -3.70 73.41
CA SER A 2 -35.81 -3.53 73.53
C SER A 2 -36.65 -3.78 72.25
N GLU A 3 -37.09 -4.98 72.13
CA GLU A 3 -38.51 -5.33 71.88
C GLU A 3 -39.41 -4.73 72.99
N PRO A 4 -40.76 -4.61 72.82
CA PRO A 4 -41.61 -5.82 72.62
C PRO A 4 -42.92 -5.61 71.84
N ASP A 5 -43.46 -6.78 71.39
CA ASP A 5 -44.83 -7.32 71.51
C ASP A 5 -46.08 -6.47 71.20
N GLY A 6 -46.94 -7.06 70.36
CA GLY A 6 -48.34 -6.71 70.20
C GLY A 6 -49.14 -7.71 69.34
N LEU A 7 -49.51 -8.77 69.91
CA LEU A 7 -50.58 -9.74 69.45
C LEU A 7 -51.94 -9.03 69.33
N SER A 8 -52.68 -9.25 68.27
CA SER A 8 -54.18 -9.35 68.34
C SER A 8 -54.73 -10.08 67.11
N SER A 9 -55.14 -11.22 67.36
CA SER A 9 -56.33 -12.03 67.00
C SER A 9 -57.33 -11.54 65.98
N GLY A 10 -57.56 -12.31 64.94
CA GLY A 10 -58.81 -12.95 64.62
C GLY A 10 -59.80 -12.18 63.75
N GLU A 11 -60.11 -12.70 62.62
CA GLU A 11 -61.47 -13.16 62.24
C GLU A 11 -61.59 -13.55 60.76
N PRO A 12 -62.63 -14.17 60.29
CA PRO A 12 -62.48 -15.27 59.35
C PRO A 12 -62.79 -14.92 57.90
N SER A 13 -62.28 -15.78 57.07
CA SER A 13 -62.47 -15.93 55.63
C SER A 13 -63.90 -15.62 55.15
N GLN A 14 -64.03 -14.62 54.33
CA GLN A 14 -65.07 -14.61 53.32
C GLN A 14 -64.48 -15.20 52.02
N VAL A 15 -65.00 -16.38 51.69
CA VAL A 15 -64.80 -16.95 50.33
C VAL A 15 -65.54 -16.14 49.35
N THR A 16 -64.81 -15.24 48.70
CA THR A 16 -65.27 -14.49 47.52
C THR A 16 -65.28 -15.50 46.36
N THR A 17 -66.39 -16.06 46.02
CA THR A 17 -66.61 -16.82 44.78
C THR A 17 -66.24 -15.86 43.60
N ALA A 18 -65.18 -16.23 42.88
CA ALA A 18 -64.75 -15.50 41.67
C ALA A 18 -65.96 -15.46 40.70
N PRO A 19 -66.28 -14.29 40.11
CA PRO A 19 -67.32 -14.21 39.14
C PRO A 19 -67.04 -15.14 37.95
N ALA A 20 -68.02 -15.97 37.60
CA ALA A 20 -67.93 -16.85 36.45
C ALA A 20 -67.59 -16.01 35.20
N VAL A 21 -66.42 -16.19 34.62
CA VAL A 21 -65.98 -15.50 33.39
C VAL A 21 -66.96 -15.89 32.30
N HIS A 22 -67.68 -14.90 31.79
CA HIS A 22 -68.69 -15.09 30.73
C HIS A 22 -68.01 -15.81 29.55
N PRO A 23 -68.57 -16.94 29.02
CA PRO A 23 -67.93 -17.72 27.95
C PRO A 23 -67.60 -16.89 26.70
N ALA A 24 -68.30 -15.84 26.45
CA ALA A 24 -68.02 -14.88 25.36
C ALA A 24 -66.67 -14.12 25.52
N LEU A 25 -66.23 -13.88 26.78
CA LEU A 25 -64.92 -13.21 27.05
C LEU A 25 -63.75 -14.18 26.92
N ALA A 26 -63.94 -15.44 27.18
CA ALA A 26 -62.90 -16.47 26.98
C ALA A 26 -62.67 -16.70 25.48
N ASP A 27 -63.72 -16.71 24.68
CA ASP A 27 -63.60 -16.88 23.21
C ASP A 27 -62.97 -15.68 22.53
N TYR A 28 -63.23 -14.45 23.01
CA TYR A 28 -62.58 -13.24 22.53
C TYR A 28 -61.09 -13.19 22.87
N ARG A 29 -60.68 -13.59 24.06
CA ARG A 29 -59.27 -13.68 24.46
C ARG A 29 -58.51 -14.69 23.64
N THR A 30 -59.09 -15.85 23.33
CA THR A 30 -58.42 -16.86 22.50
C THR A 30 -58.30 -16.46 21.05
N ARG A 31 -59.30 -15.74 20.48
CA ARG A 31 -59.23 -15.18 19.12
C ARG A 31 -58.20 -14.05 18.99
N THR A 32 -58.13 -13.12 19.96
CA THR A 32 -57.14 -12.04 19.95
C THR A 32 -55.69 -12.53 20.14
N THR A 33 -55.48 -13.55 21.02
CA THR A 33 -54.13 -14.13 21.18
C THR A 33 -53.72 -14.94 19.96
N ARG A 34 -54.63 -15.59 19.27
CA ARG A 34 -54.35 -16.31 18.02
C ARG A 34 -53.99 -15.39 16.89
N SER A 35 -54.72 -14.27 16.71
CA SER A 35 -54.42 -13.25 15.72
C SER A 35 -53.09 -12.53 16.01
N MET A 36 -52.81 -12.16 17.26
CA MET A 36 -51.53 -11.60 17.66
C MET A 36 -50.31 -12.52 17.36
N ARG A 37 -50.47 -13.81 17.59
CA ARG A 37 -49.43 -14.82 17.27
C ARG A 37 -49.20 -14.91 15.75
N ILE A 38 -50.26 -14.86 14.97
CA ILE A 38 -50.19 -14.83 13.49
C ILE A 38 -49.47 -13.54 13.00
N TYR A 39 -49.83 -12.37 13.54
CA TYR A 39 -49.14 -11.12 13.21
C TYR A 39 -47.69 -11.10 13.60
N ALA A 40 -47.37 -11.63 14.80
CA ALA A 40 -45.96 -11.72 15.23
C ALA A 40 -45.18 -12.70 14.35
N ALA A 41 -45.75 -13.82 13.94
CA ALA A 41 -45.10 -14.76 13.03
C ALA A 41 -44.89 -14.18 11.63
N VAL A 42 -45.84 -13.42 11.10
CA VAL A 42 -45.73 -12.72 9.79
C VAL A 42 -44.68 -11.63 9.85
N LEU A 43 -44.64 -10.82 10.91
CA LEU A 43 -43.61 -9.81 11.09
C LEU A 43 -42.21 -10.42 11.23
N ALA A 44 -42.08 -11.54 11.98
CA ALA A 44 -40.80 -12.25 12.09
C ALA A 44 -40.36 -12.84 10.73
N ALA A 45 -41.29 -13.41 9.97
CA ALA A 45 -41.00 -13.93 8.64
C ALA A 45 -40.59 -12.80 7.64
N LEU A 46 -41.26 -11.65 7.69
CA LEU A 46 -40.90 -10.47 6.89
C LEU A 46 -39.52 -9.92 7.29
N ALA A 47 -39.22 -9.83 8.57
CA ALA A 47 -37.91 -9.40 9.05
C ALA A 47 -36.80 -10.38 8.61
N LEU A 48 -37.07 -11.68 8.68
CA LEU A 48 -36.13 -12.69 8.20
C LEU A 48 -35.91 -12.61 6.69
N LEU A 49 -36.99 -12.45 5.92
CA LEU A 49 -36.92 -12.27 4.47
C LEU A 49 -36.17 -10.99 4.07
N THR A 50 -36.36 -9.89 4.80
CA THR A 50 -35.60 -8.64 4.56
C THR A 50 -34.12 -8.85 4.88
N VAL A 51 -33.78 -9.51 5.98
CA VAL A 51 -32.37 -9.81 6.32
C VAL A 51 -31.74 -10.73 5.26
N LEU A 52 -32.48 -11.75 4.80
CA LEU A 52 -32.02 -12.66 3.75
C LEU A 52 -31.89 -11.93 2.39
N ALA A 53 -32.82 -11.06 2.05
CA ALA A 53 -32.76 -10.26 0.82
C ALA A 53 -31.62 -9.25 0.85
N VAL A 54 -31.42 -8.55 1.98
CA VAL A 54 -30.27 -7.66 2.19
C VAL A 54 -28.97 -8.43 2.13
N ARG A 55 -28.89 -9.59 2.78
CA ARG A 55 -27.71 -10.43 2.74
C ARG A 55 -27.44 -11.02 1.35
N ALA A 56 -28.49 -11.38 0.60
CA ALA A 56 -28.38 -11.83 -0.78
C ALA A 56 -27.98 -10.67 -1.73
N ALA A 57 -28.53 -9.47 -1.54
CA ALA A 57 -28.14 -8.28 -2.29
C ALA A 57 -26.69 -7.88 -2.01
N TYR A 58 -26.25 -7.91 -0.74
CA TYR A 58 -24.84 -7.69 -0.37
C TYR A 58 -23.93 -8.79 -0.91
N SER A 59 -24.33 -10.05 -0.82
CA SER A 59 -23.51 -11.16 -1.32
C SER A 59 -23.47 -11.20 -2.87
N HIS A 60 -24.55 -10.83 -3.56
CA HIS A 60 -24.55 -10.77 -5.02
C HIS A 60 -23.88 -9.50 -5.58
N GLY A 61 -23.93 -8.38 -4.86
CA GLY A 61 -23.30 -7.13 -5.32
C GLY A 61 -21.76 -7.18 -5.26
N GLU A 62 -21.17 -7.75 -4.20
CA GLU A 62 -19.71 -7.78 -4.02
C GLU A 62 -19.05 -9.11 -4.42
N LEU A 63 -19.72 -10.26 -4.24
CA LEU A 63 -19.10 -11.58 -4.48
C LEU A 63 -19.05 -11.99 -5.94
N VAL A 64 -19.88 -11.44 -6.81
CA VAL A 64 -19.85 -11.74 -8.26
C VAL A 64 -18.64 -11.08 -8.94
N HIS A 65 -18.13 -9.99 -8.38
CA HIS A 65 -17.05 -9.19 -8.95
C HIS A 65 -15.67 -9.53 -8.37
N VAL A 66 -15.61 -10.17 -7.21
CA VAL A 66 -14.37 -10.55 -6.53
C VAL A 66 -14.18 -12.05 -6.58
N SER A 67 -13.09 -12.50 -7.15
CA SER A 67 -12.62 -13.88 -7.07
C SER A 67 -11.29 -13.92 -6.33
N GLY A 68 -11.13 -14.88 -5.43
CA GLY A 68 -9.90 -14.98 -4.65
C GLY A 68 -9.76 -16.35 -3.98
N ARG A 69 -8.53 -16.70 -3.75
CA ARG A 69 -8.14 -17.87 -2.95
C ARG A 69 -7.11 -17.45 -1.93
N THR A 70 -7.38 -17.69 -0.68
CA THR A 70 -6.42 -17.48 0.41
C THR A 70 -5.60 -18.73 0.68
N ALA A 71 -4.47 -18.59 1.36
CA ALA A 71 -3.62 -19.69 1.79
C ALA A 71 -3.21 -19.52 3.27
N ALA A 72 -2.73 -20.58 3.90
CA ALA A 72 -2.05 -20.46 5.17
C ALA A 72 -0.73 -19.69 5.01
N ALA A 73 -0.28 -18.99 6.05
CA ALA A 73 1.02 -18.34 6.03
C ALA A 73 2.14 -19.36 5.72
N PRO A 74 3.14 -18.99 4.91
CA PRO A 74 4.24 -19.90 4.62
C PRO A 74 5.12 -20.12 5.85
N PRO A 75 5.90 -21.21 5.89
CA PRO A 75 6.88 -21.40 6.94
C PRO A 75 7.95 -20.31 6.88
N PRO A 76 8.58 -20.00 8.03
CA PRO A 76 9.66 -19.03 8.09
C PRO A 76 10.78 -19.37 7.08
N VAL A 77 11.35 -18.32 6.50
CA VAL A 77 12.47 -18.46 5.56
C VAL A 77 13.75 -18.64 6.35
N PRO A 78 14.56 -19.66 6.05
CA PRO A 78 15.86 -19.78 6.65
C PRO A 78 16.73 -18.57 6.32
N ILE A 79 17.44 -18.05 7.30
CA ILE A 79 18.46 -17.03 7.08
C ILE A 79 19.67 -17.74 6.44
N GLY A 80 20.10 -17.28 5.29
CA GLY A 80 21.25 -17.79 4.56
C GLY A 80 22.03 -16.65 3.91
N SER A 81 23.24 -16.94 3.48
CA SER A 81 24.03 -16.04 2.63
C SER A 81 23.91 -16.49 1.18
N THR A 82 23.73 -15.56 0.26
CA THR A 82 23.76 -15.84 -1.17
C THR A 82 25.14 -16.31 -1.58
N ALA A 83 25.21 -17.38 -2.37
CA ALA A 83 26.46 -17.90 -2.92
C ALA A 83 27.02 -16.95 -4.00
N ASP A 84 28.30 -17.14 -4.37
CA ASP A 84 28.96 -16.33 -5.41
C ASP A 84 28.40 -16.62 -6.83
N SER A 85 27.69 -17.72 -6.99
CA SER A 85 26.93 -18.03 -8.22
C SER A 85 25.61 -18.70 -7.85
N VAL A 86 24.55 -18.35 -8.58
CA VAL A 86 23.21 -18.89 -8.38
C VAL A 86 22.56 -19.24 -9.73
N ALA A 87 21.74 -20.29 -9.72
CA ALA A 87 21.04 -20.76 -10.90
C ALA A 87 19.54 -20.46 -10.84
N LEU A 88 18.94 -20.23 -12.00
CA LEU A 88 17.49 -19.97 -12.10
C LEU A 88 16.71 -21.20 -11.62
N THR A 89 15.89 -21.05 -10.60
CA THR A 89 15.02 -22.10 -10.05
C THR A 89 13.60 -22.02 -10.57
N TRP A 90 13.07 -20.80 -10.71
CA TRP A 90 11.76 -20.57 -11.30
C TRP A 90 11.63 -19.16 -11.89
N ARG A 91 10.62 -19.02 -12.76
CA ARG A 91 10.24 -17.78 -13.41
C ARG A 91 8.71 -17.65 -13.43
N SER A 92 8.18 -16.43 -13.25
CA SER A 92 6.80 -16.05 -13.52
C SER A 92 6.76 -14.88 -14.49
N ALA A 93 5.80 -14.88 -15.40
CA ALA A 93 5.54 -13.76 -16.31
C ALA A 93 4.83 -12.58 -15.63
N ASP A 94 4.45 -12.72 -14.36
CA ASP A 94 3.85 -11.65 -13.58
C ASP A 94 4.79 -10.46 -13.46
N ARG A 95 4.23 -9.26 -13.48
CA ARG A 95 4.95 -8.03 -13.11
C ARG A 95 5.14 -8.01 -11.59
N PRO A 96 6.30 -7.59 -11.08
CA PRO A 96 6.51 -7.42 -9.64
C PRO A 96 5.62 -6.31 -9.07
N ALA A 97 5.11 -6.49 -7.86
CA ALA A 97 4.56 -5.39 -7.09
C ALA A 97 5.63 -4.33 -6.86
N ALA A 98 5.25 -3.05 -6.86
CA ALA A 98 6.14 -1.97 -6.48
C ALA A 98 6.54 -2.08 -5.00
N GLY A 99 7.65 -1.46 -4.61
CA GLY A 99 8.20 -1.56 -3.25
C GLY A 99 9.07 -2.79 -3.07
N THR A 100 8.79 -3.59 -2.04
CA THR A 100 9.53 -4.85 -1.74
C THR A 100 8.67 -6.05 -2.13
N PRO A 101 8.80 -6.60 -3.34
CA PRO A 101 7.88 -7.61 -3.86
C PRO A 101 7.97 -8.97 -3.16
N ILE A 102 8.89 -9.15 -2.21
CA ILE A 102 9.08 -10.38 -1.45
C ILE A 102 8.97 -10.10 0.06
N GLN A 103 8.06 -10.81 0.72
CA GLN A 103 7.82 -10.69 2.16
C GLN A 103 7.39 -12.05 2.73
N ASP A 104 7.96 -12.45 3.86
CA ASP A 104 7.58 -13.67 4.60
C ASP A 104 7.44 -14.94 3.73
N GLY A 105 8.32 -15.11 2.75
CA GLY A 105 8.29 -16.27 1.85
C GLY A 105 7.24 -16.23 0.74
N VAL A 106 6.60 -15.07 0.55
CA VAL A 106 5.68 -14.80 -0.55
C VAL A 106 6.28 -13.75 -1.48
N VAL A 107 6.26 -14.02 -2.78
CA VAL A 107 6.56 -13.05 -3.82
C VAL A 107 5.25 -12.54 -4.41
N VAL A 108 5.07 -11.23 -4.43
CA VAL A 108 3.88 -10.61 -4.98
C VAL A 108 4.13 -10.19 -6.42
N GLY A 109 3.33 -10.79 -7.30
CA GLY A 109 3.28 -10.43 -8.71
C GLY A 109 1.85 -10.14 -9.14
N TYR A 110 1.69 -9.59 -10.34
CA TYR A 110 0.37 -9.33 -10.90
C TYR A 110 0.38 -9.37 -12.43
N ASP A 111 -0.77 -9.66 -13.00
CA ASP A 111 -1.07 -9.52 -14.43
C ASP A 111 -2.06 -8.34 -14.68
N SER A 112 -2.79 -8.38 -15.78
CA SER A 112 -3.73 -7.30 -16.14
C SER A 112 -4.95 -7.15 -15.22
N GLY A 113 -5.29 -8.14 -14.39
CA GLY A 113 -6.48 -8.14 -13.57
C GLY A 113 -6.34 -8.84 -12.22
N THR A 114 -5.27 -9.62 -12.03
CA THR A 114 -5.09 -10.49 -10.88
C THR A 114 -3.80 -10.19 -10.15
N VAL A 115 -3.88 -10.13 -8.83
CA VAL A 115 -2.72 -10.12 -7.94
C VAL A 115 -2.45 -11.55 -7.47
N HIS A 116 -1.22 -11.98 -7.57
CA HIS A 116 -0.75 -13.31 -7.18
C HIS A 116 0.23 -13.23 -6.02
N GLY A 117 0.04 -14.07 -5.02
CA GLY A 117 1.06 -14.40 -4.03
C GLY A 117 1.70 -15.73 -4.41
N LEU A 118 2.94 -15.67 -4.83
CA LEU A 118 3.71 -16.83 -5.24
C LEU A 118 4.55 -17.35 -4.07
N ASP A 119 4.67 -18.66 -3.96
CA ASP A 119 5.63 -19.27 -3.04
C ASP A 119 7.05 -18.93 -3.49
N ALA A 120 7.81 -18.25 -2.65
CA ALA A 120 9.13 -17.75 -3.02
C ALA A 120 10.15 -18.85 -3.38
N ARG A 121 9.98 -20.09 -2.90
CA ARG A 121 10.87 -21.22 -3.21
C ARG A 121 10.52 -21.91 -4.51
N THR A 122 9.23 -21.96 -4.86
CA THR A 122 8.75 -22.81 -5.95
C THR A 122 8.11 -22.04 -7.11
N GLY A 123 7.82 -20.74 -6.93
CA GLY A 123 7.09 -19.92 -7.91
C GLY A 123 5.61 -20.29 -8.07
N LYS A 124 5.09 -21.24 -7.29
CA LYS A 124 3.69 -21.67 -7.40
C LYS A 124 2.76 -20.67 -6.74
N VAL A 125 1.60 -20.42 -7.38
CA VAL A 125 0.57 -19.55 -6.83
C VAL A 125 0.00 -20.15 -5.55
N ARG A 126 0.18 -19.46 -4.44
CA ARG A 126 -0.38 -19.78 -3.12
C ARG A 126 -1.77 -19.19 -2.98
N TRP A 127 -1.90 -17.90 -3.24
CA TRP A 127 -3.15 -17.17 -3.22
C TRP A 127 -3.27 -16.25 -4.44
N TYR A 128 -4.49 -15.84 -4.75
CA TYR A 128 -4.75 -14.80 -5.73
C TYR A 128 -5.95 -13.95 -5.33
N TYR A 129 -5.99 -12.73 -5.84
CA TYR A 129 -7.10 -11.80 -5.71
C TYR A 129 -7.36 -11.13 -7.06
N ALA A 130 -8.59 -11.18 -7.53
CA ALA A 130 -9.01 -10.61 -8.81
C ALA A 130 -10.38 -9.95 -8.70
N ARG A 131 -10.60 -8.93 -9.51
CA ARG A 131 -11.90 -8.28 -9.70
C ARG A 131 -12.26 -8.39 -11.18
N SER A 132 -13.36 -9.07 -11.49
CA SER A 132 -13.69 -9.45 -12.88
C SER A 132 -14.24 -8.30 -13.72
N ASP A 133 -14.75 -7.25 -13.08
CA ASP A 133 -15.37 -6.06 -13.70
C ASP A 133 -14.45 -4.82 -13.67
N GLU A 134 -13.26 -4.96 -13.16
CA GLU A 134 -12.32 -3.87 -12.95
C GLU A 134 -10.94 -4.24 -13.50
N THR A 135 -10.19 -3.24 -13.96
CA THR A 135 -8.81 -3.42 -14.40
C THR A 135 -7.85 -3.01 -13.29
N LEU A 136 -6.77 -3.76 -13.13
CA LEU A 136 -5.75 -3.46 -12.14
C LEU A 136 -4.89 -2.28 -12.60
N CYS A 137 -4.87 -1.21 -11.82
CA CYS A 137 -4.05 -0.02 -12.09
C CYS A 137 -2.62 -0.18 -11.60
N SER A 138 -2.48 -0.59 -10.33
CA SER A 138 -1.16 -0.78 -9.72
C SER A 138 -1.22 -1.75 -8.54
N VAL A 139 -0.08 -2.34 -8.22
CA VAL A 139 0.12 -3.16 -7.03
C VAL A 139 1.36 -2.67 -6.29
N LEU A 140 1.22 -2.47 -5.00
CA LEU A 140 2.27 -2.02 -4.10
C LEU A 140 2.42 -3.02 -2.96
N GLN A 141 3.63 -3.39 -2.64
CA GLN A 141 3.97 -4.21 -1.48
C GLN A 141 4.65 -3.35 -0.43
N GLN A 142 4.05 -3.31 0.76
CA GLN A 142 4.63 -2.60 1.90
C GLN A 142 4.42 -3.39 3.18
N ASP A 143 5.51 -3.67 3.89
CA ASP A 143 5.50 -4.49 5.10
C ASP A 143 4.73 -5.81 4.86
N ALA A 144 3.82 -6.16 5.74
CA ALA A 144 2.98 -7.35 5.61
C ALA A 144 1.68 -7.13 4.79
N THR A 145 1.58 -6.01 4.05
CA THR A 145 0.36 -5.65 3.30
C THR A 145 0.65 -5.49 1.82
N THR A 146 -0.09 -6.18 1.00
CA THR A 146 -0.16 -5.99 -0.45
C THR A 146 -1.35 -5.09 -0.77
N ILE A 147 -1.12 -4.00 -1.48
CA ILE A 147 -2.13 -3.01 -1.83
C ILE A 147 -2.40 -3.12 -3.32
N ALA A 148 -3.63 -3.41 -3.68
CA ALA A 148 -4.09 -3.48 -5.06
C ALA A 148 -5.04 -2.31 -5.34
N ILE A 149 -4.78 -1.57 -6.41
CA ILE A 149 -5.61 -0.46 -6.86
C ILE A 149 -6.25 -0.83 -8.18
N TYR A 150 -7.57 -0.79 -8.21
CA TYR A 150 -8.37 -1.14 -9.37
C TYR A 150 -9.08 0.08 -9.96
N ASN A 151 -9.24 0.02 -11.27
CA ASN A 151 -10.01 0.99 -12.04
C ASN A 151 -11.47 0.54 -12.10
N ARG A 152 -12.33 1.38 -11.56
CA ARG A 152 -13.78 1.26 -11.70
C ARG A 152 -14.32 2.46 -12.46
N HIS A 153 -15.02 2.21 -13.58
CA HIS A 153 -15.63 3.27 -14.41
C HIS A 153 -14.64 4.34 -14.92
N GLY A 154 -13.39 3.97 -15.19
CA GLY A 154 -12.38 4.89 -15.69
C GLY A 154 -11.49 5.53 -14.62
N ASN A 155 -11.75 5.28 -13.33
CA ASN A 155 -11.00 5.82 -12.21
C ASN A 155 -10.30 4.71 -11.40
N CYS A 156 -9.04 4.89 -11.07
CA CYS A 156 -8.29 3.98 -10.19
C CYS A 156 -8.61 4.30 -8.71
N ASP A 157 -9.85 4.07 -8.31
CA ASP A 157 -10.41 4.51 -7.03
C ASP A 157 -10.71 3.38 -6.05
N GLN A 158 -10.59 2.11 -6.47
CA GLN A 158 -10.83 0.96 -5.62
C GLN A 158 -9.53 0.45 -5.03
N VAL A 159 -9.31 0.68 -3.75
CA VAL A 159 -8.07 0.30 -3.04
C VAL A 159 -8.37 -0.86 -2.11
N THR A 160 -7.62 -1.95 -2.26
CA THR A 160 -7.74 -3.15 -1.41
C THR A 160 -6.39 -3.46 -0.77
N GLY A 161 -6.36 -3.54 0.55
CA GLY A 161 -5.23 -4.06 1.31
C GLY A 161 -5.42 -5.55 1.59
N LEU A 162 -4.42 -6.35 1.21
CA LEU A 162 -4.38 -7.79 1.43
C LEU A 162 -3.27 -8.13 2.41
N VAL A 163 -3.48 -9.12 3.26
CA VAL A 163 -2.40 -9.72 4.06
C VAL A 163 -1.46 -10.46 3.12
N THR A 164 -0.24 -10.02 2.96
CA THR A 164 0.71 -10.58 1.98
C THR A 164 0.94 -12.07 2.14
N ALA A 165 1.09 -12.55 3.38
CA ALA A 165 1.33 -13.96 3.65
C ALA A 165 0.19 -14.88 3.20
N THR A 166 -1.06 -14.41 3.20
CA THR A 166 -2.26 -15.26 3.06
C THR A 166 -3.19 -14.87 1.92
N GLY A 167 -3.10 -13.65 1.38
CA GLY A 167 -4.05 -13.09 0.43
C GLY A 167 -5.41 -12.73 1.03
N ALA A 168 -5.56 -12.79 2.36
CA ALA A 168 -6.81 -12.40 3.01
C ALA A 168 -7.01 -10.87 2.90
N ILE A 169 -8.25 -10.46 2.62
CA ILE A 169 -8.59 -9.04 2.61
C ILE A 169 -8.42 -8.49 4.03
N LYS A 170 -7.60 -7.47 4.17
CA LYS A 170 -7.35 -6.75 5.42
C LYS A 170 -8.29 -5.57 5.55
N TRP A 171 -8.44 -4.81 4.48
CA TRP A 171 -9.36 -3.69 4.35
C TRP A 171 -9.66 -3.40 2.87
N GLN A 172 -10.76 -2.71 2.61
CA GLN A 172 -11.13 -2.22 1.29
C GLN A 172 -11.64 -0.79 1.40
N ARG A 173 -11.39 0.01 0.36
CA ARG A 173 -11.79 1.39 0.31
C ARG A 173 -12.10 1.86 -1.11
N THR A 174 -13.14 2.66 -1.25
CA THR A 174 -13.38 3.45 -2.45
C THR A 174 -12.92 4.87 -2.20
N MET A 175 -12.06 5.38 -3.06
CA MET A 175 -11.63 6.78 -3.02
C MET A 175 -12.71 7.65 -3.66
N THR A 176 -12.98 8.80 -3.06
CA THR A 176 -14.07 9.69 -3.54
C THR A 176 -13.65 10.60 -4.67
N ASP A 177 -12.37 10.69 -4.96
CA ASP A 177 -11.81 11.64 -5.93
C ASP A 177 -11.43 10.94 -7.24
N ASN A 178 -11.30 11.73 -8.30
CA ASN A 178 -11.07 11.30 -9.68
C ASN A 178 -9.76 10.49 -9.88
N GLY A 179 -9.76 9.28 -9.37
CA GLY A 179 -8.82 8.20 -9.70
C GLY A 179 -7.36 8.45 -9.37
N SER A 180 -6.82 7.64 -8.46
CA SER A 180 -5.38 7.59 -8.22
C SER A 180 -4.66 7.06 -9.45
N THR A 181 -3.70 7.82 -9.98
CA THR A 181 -2.83 7.37 -11.07
C THR A 181 -1.56 6.71 -10.56
N GLU A 182 -1.16 7.00 -9.33
CA GLU A 182 0.08 6.50 -8.73
C GLU A 182 -0.15 6.13 -7.27
N ALA A 183 0.55 5.09 -6.82
CA ALA A 183 0.65 4.74 -5.42
C ALA A 183 2.13 4.75 -5.01
N ALA A 184 2.40 5.30 -3.85
CA ALA A 184 3.71 5.25 -3.21
C ALA A 184 3.56 4.78 -1.76
N SER A 185 4.64 4.31 -1.15
CA SER A 185 4.65 3.87 0.24
C SER A 185 5.61 4.69 1.07
N ALA A 186 5.25 4.88 2.32
CA ALA A 186 6.15 5.32 3.38
C ALA A 186 5.82 4.51 4.63
N PRO A 187 6.66 4.50 5.67
CA PRO A 187 6.40 3.69 6.86
C PRO A 187 4.98 3.86 7.39
N ASN A 188 4.23 2.77 7.47
CA ASN A 188 2.85 2.70 7.96
C ASN A 188 1.78 3.49 7.17
N VAL A 189 2.11 4.02 5.99
CA VAL A 189 1.14 4.72 5.14
C VAL A 189 1.25 4.32 3.68
N VAL A 190 0.12 4.40 3.00
CA VAL A 190 -0.02 4.34 1.55
C VAL A 190 -0.42 5.71 1.07
N LEU A 191 0.34 6.23 0.13
CA LEU A 191 0.03 7.46 -0.56
C LEU A 191 -0.65 7.12 -1.88
N THR A 192 -1.84 7.66 -2.13
CA THR A 192 -2.44 7.63 -3.46
C THR A 192 -2.49 9.04 -4.02
N VAL A 193 -2.06 9.19 -5.28
CA VAL A 193 -1.90 10.48 -5.94
C VAL A 193 -2.78 10.51 -7.16
N ALA A 194 -3.71 11.45 -7.20
CA ALA A 194 -4.52 11.77 -8.35
C ALA A 194 -4.18 13.18 -8.86
N ARG A 195 -4.70 13.52 -10.04
CA ARG A 195 -4.44 14.83 -10.66
C ARG A 195 -4.77 16.02 -9.76
N TYR A 196 -5.78 15.88 -8.90
CA TYR A 196 -6.28 16.98 -8.08
C TYR A 196 -6.29 16.66 -6.59
N SER A 197 -5.81 15.50 -6.19
CA SER A 197 -5.84 15.09 -4.78
C SER A 197 -4.68 14.19 -4.40
N VAL A 198 -4.38 14.21 -3.11
CA VAL A 198 -3.42 13.31 -2.46
C VAL A 198 -4.10 12.73 -1.22
N HIS A 199 -4.15 11.40 -1.11
CA HIS A 199 -4.65 10.72 0.07
C HIS A 199 -3.51 10.01 0.80
N VAL A 200 -3.48 10.15 2.10
CA VAL A 200 -2.60 9.41 2.99
C VAL A 200 -3.43 8.43 3.79
N ILE A 201 -3.26 7.15 3.47
CA ILE A 201 -4.05 6.05 4.01
C ILE A 201 -3.21 5.30 5.03
N ASP A 202 -3.78 4.98 6.18
CA ASP A 202 -3.16 4.11 7.16
C ASP A 202 -3.07 2.67 6.63
N ASN A 203 -1.86 2.11 6.58
CA ASN A 203 -1.64 0.76 6.04
C ASN A 203 -2.24 -0.34 6.94
N ALA A 204 -2.44 -0.08 8.23
CA ALA A 204 -2.98 -1.07 9.16
C ALA A 204 -4.49 -1.27 8.98
N GLY A 205 -5.26 -0.19 8.87
CA GLY A 205 -6.71 -0.21 8.83
C GLY A 205 -7.36 0.31 7.56
N GLY A 206 -6.60 0.84 6.61
CA GLY A 206 -7.14 1.43 5.37
C GLY A 206 -7.90 2.74 5.61
N LEU A 207 -7.73 3.39 6.77
CA LEU A 207 -8.40 4.65 7.06
C LEU A 207 -7.59 5.82 6.50
N ASP A 208 -8.26 6.84 5.93
CA ASP A 208 -7.58 8.09 5.60
C ASP A 208 -7.08 8.73 6.89
N ARG A 209 -5.78 8.97 6.96
CA ARG A 209 -5.23 9.89 7.95
C ARG A 209 -5.64 11.31 7.60
N TRP A 210 -5.51 11.65 6.33
CA TRP A 210 -5.99 12.89 5.75
C TRP A 210 -6.04 12.78 4.23
N ASN A 211 -6.76 13.70 3.61
CA ASN A 211 -6.74 13.94 2.18
C ASN A 211 -6.54 15.43 1.92
N TRP A 212 -5.83 15.73 0.86
CA TRP A 212 -5.66 17.10 0.39
C TRP A 212 -6.17 17.20 -1.04
N ILE A 213 -7.00 18.22 -1.27
CA ILE A 213 -7.52 18.56 -2.58
C ILE A 213 -6.78 19.80 -3.05
N ALA A 214 -6.22 19.73 -4.25
CA ALA A 214 -5.53 20.86 -4.85
C ALA A 214 -6.50 22.05 -5.00
N PRO A 215 -6.08 23.28 -4.67
CA PRO A 215 -6.89 24.47 -4.89
C PRO A 215 -7.33 24.61 -6.34
N ASP A 216 -8.34 25.45 -6.61
CA ASP A 216 -8.81 25.76 -7.96
C ASP A 216 -7.65 26.17 -8.87
N HIS A 217 -7.67 25.71 -10.10
CA HIS A 217 -6.62 25.90 -11.10
C HIS A 217 -5.25 25.27 -10.78
N CYS A 218 -5.16 24.43 -9.74
CA CYS A 218 -3.97 23.65 -9.42
C CYS A 218 -4.14 22.19 -9.84
N SER A 219 -3.04 21.56 -10.20
CA SER A 219 -2.93 20.10 -10.35
C SER A 219 -1.75 19.59 -9.55
N VAL A 220 -1.87 18.35 -9.09
CA VAL A 220 -0.77 17.60 -8.51
C VAL A 220 0.06 17.03 -9.67
N ASP A 221 1.33 17.36 -9.72
CA ASP A 221 2.25 16.77 -10.68
C ASP A 221 2.81 15.45 -10.16
N ARG A 222 3.26 15.46 -8.90
CA ARG A 222 3.84 14.31 -8.19
C ARG A 222 3.69 14.47 -6.68
N ALA A 223 3.74 13.35 -5.95
CA ALA A 223 3.89 13.38 -4.51
C ALA A 223 4.71 12.18 -4.01
N LEU A 224 5.44 12.39 -2.93
CA LEU A 224 6.25 11.37 -2.27
C LEU A 224 6.10 11.51 -0.76
N ALA A 225 5.88 10.40 -0.06
CA ALA A 225 5.81 10.36 1.39
C ALA A 225 7.11 9.83 2.01
N GLY A 226 7.46 10.34 3.17
CA GLY A 226 8.59 9.89 3.96
C GLY A 226 8.46 10.34 5.42
N SER A 227 9.46 10.08 6.25
CA SER A 227 9.43 10.44 7.68
C SER A 227 9.34 11.95 7.94
N GLN A 228 9.81 12.78 7.00
CA GLN A 228 9.70 14.25 7.10
C GLN A 228 8.30 14.76 6.76
N GLY A 229 7.47 13.97 6.08
CA GLY A 229 6.14 14.33 5.64
C GLY A 229 5.82 13.88 4.22
N VAL A 230 4.87 14.56 3.61
CA VAL A 230 4.49 14.36 2.20
C VAL A 230 4.94 15.57 1.39
N LEU A 231 5.89 15.35 0.49
CA LEU A 231 6.39 16.36 -0.44
C LEU A 231 5.60 16.27 -1.74
N ILE A 232 4.91 17.35 -2.09
CA ILE A 232 3.99 17.44 -3.22
C ILE A 232 4.50 18.46 -4.20
N SER A 233 4.63 18.12 -5.48
CA SER A 233 4.85 19.06 -6.58
C SER A 233 3.50 19.39 -7.23
N THR A 234 3.24 20.66 -7.41
CA THR A 234 1.98 21.16 -7.98
C THR A 234 2.22 22.23 -9.05
N THR A 235 1.28 22.28 -9.99
CA THR A 235 1.21 23.37 -10.98
C THR A 235 -0.11 24.12 -10.83
N CYS A 236 -0.05 25.43 -10.56
CA CYS A 236 -1.18 26.31 -10.30
C CYS A 236 -1.19 27.48 -11.29
N GLY A 237 -2.06 27.46 -12.31
CA GLY A 237 -2.13 28.54 -13.30
C GLY A 237 -0.80 28.82 -14.04
N GLY A 238 0.05 27.80 -14.17
CA GLY A 238 1.38 27.90 -14.78
C GLY A 238 2.52 28.20 -13.79
N GLU A 239 2.22 28.49 -12.54
CA GLU A 239 3.21 28.58 -11.45
C GLU A 239 3.45 27.20 -10.85
N HIS A 240 4.71 26.84 -10.64
CA HIS A 240 5.08 25.57 -10.03
C HIS A 240 5.42 25.76 -8.55
N ARG A 241 4.98 24.80 -7.73
CA ARG A 241 5.19 24.84 -6.28
C ARG A 241 5.61 23.49 -5.74
N LEU A 242 6.47 23.52 -4.72
CA LEU A 242 6.67 22.40 -3.81
C LEU A 242 5.98 22.71 -2.50
N VAL A 243 5.26 21.72 -2.00
CA VAL A 243 4.47 21.80 -0.76
C VAL A 243 4.87 20.66 0.13
N LEU A 244 5.25 20.91 1.37
CA LEU A 244 5.46 19.90 2.38
C LEU A 244 4.30 19.91 3.37
N ARG A 245 3.68 18.73 3.55
CA ARG A 245 2.64 18.51 4.55
C ARG A 245 3.06 17.47 5.57
N GLY A 246 2.41 17.46 6.72
CA GLY A 246 2.64 16.44 7.74
C GLY A 246 2.31 15.04 7.24
N LEU A 247 2.96 13.99 7.78
CA LEU A 247 2.66 12.60 7.44
C LEU A 247 1.40 12.09 8.16
N THR A 248 1.17 12.56 9.39
CA THR A 248 0.09 12.09 10.26
C THR A 248 -1.14 13.00 10.27
N SER A 249 -0.97 14.23 9.81
CA SER A 249 -2.03 15.25 9.74
C SER A 249 -1.85 16.10 8.49
N ASP A 250 -2.93 16.75 8.05
CA ASP A 250 -2.93 17.68 6.90
C ASP A 250 -2.28 19.04 7.25
N GLU A 251 -1.31 19.06 8.13
CA GLU A 251 -0.60 20.28 8.52
C GLU A 251 0.29 20.76 7.37
N LEU A 252 0.06 21.97 6.91
CA LEU A 252 0.97 22.65 5.97
C LEU A 252 2.25 23.08 6.72
N LYS A 253 3.37 22.43 6.44
CA LYS A 253 4.67 22.84 6.98
C LYS A 253 5.23 24.03 6.23
N TRP A 254 5.26 23.96 4.91
CA TRP A 254 5.65 25.07 4.05
C TRP A 254 5.18 24.87 2.60
N SER A 255 5.20 25.97 1.84
CA SER A 255 4.97 25.97 0.39
C SER A 255 5.92 26.98 -0.23
N VAL A 256 6.67 26.57 -1.26
CA VAL A 256 7.63 27.41 -1.97
C VAL A 256 7.36 27.38 -3.48
N THR A 257 7.47 28.54 -4.11
CA THR A 257 7.44 28.63 -5.59
C THR A 257 8.77 28.17 -6.13
N VAL A 258 8.73 27.35 -7.19
CA VAL A 258 9.91 26.85 -7.90
C VAL A 258 9.82 27.26 -9.37
N PRO A 259 10.97 27.43 -10.07
CA PRO A 259 10.97 27.98 -11.42
C PRO A 259 10.32 27.06 -12.46
N ARG A 260 10.13 25.78 -12.14
CA ARG A 260 9.53 24.76 -13.01
C ARG A 260 9.02 23.57 -12.19
N ALA A 261 8.30 22.65 -12.85
CA ALA A 261 7.86 21.41 -12.21
C ALA A 261 9.07 20.61 -11.75
N MET A 262 9.11 20.32 -10.45
CA MET A 262 10.15 19.52 -9.79
C MET A 262 9.64 18.12 -9.53
N VAL A 263 10.52 17.13 -9.54
CA VAL A 263 10.19 15.74 -9.22
C VAL A 263 10.63 15.44 -7.79
N PRO A 264 9.72 15.23 -6.81
CA PRO A 264 10.07 14.76 -5.50
C PRO A 264 10.81 13.42 -5.57
N VAL A 265 11.98 13.32 -4.94
CA VAL A 265 12.80 12.10 -4.93
C VAL A 265 13.19 11.64 -3.53
N ALA A 266 13.08 12.50 -2.53
CA ALA A 266 13.35 12.18 -1.14
C ALA A 266 12.41 12.94 -0.20
N ALA A 267 11.91 12.28 0.84
CA ALA A 267 11.09 12.86 1.90
C ALA A 267 11.38 12.25 3.28
N SER A 268 12.51 11.57 3.46
CA SER A 268 12.91 10.90 4.71
C SER A 268 14.23 11.43 5.26
N ALA A 269 15.37 10.93 4.78
CA ALA A 269 16.69 11.36 5.27
C ALA A 269 16.94 12.85 5.03
N PHE A 270 16.42 13.38 3.92
CA PHE A 270 16.34 14.80 3.58
C PHE A 270 15.12 15.03 2.70
N LEU A 271 14.78 16.29 2.44
CA LEU A 271 13.76 16.65 1.47
C LEU A 271 14.45 17.00 0.16
N GLY A 272 14.19 16.21 -0.87
CA GLY A 272 14.84 16.34 -2.16
C GLY A 272 13.86 16.39 -3.31
N ALA A 273 14.10 17.32 -4.27
CA ALA A 273 13.40 17.33 -5.53
C ALA A 273 14.39 17.55 -6.67
N LEU A 274 14.19 16.82 -7.75
CA LEU A 274 15.02 16.88 -8.94
C LEU A 274 14.43 17.87 -9.95
N ASP A 275 15.26 18.78 -10.45
CA ASP A 275 14.95 19.54 -11.65
C ASP A 275 15.19 18.65 -12.88
N PRO A 276 14.12 18.24 -13.57
CA PRO A 276 14.26 17.30 -14.66
C PRO A 276 14.95 17.89 -15.89
N SER A 277 14.97 19.20 -16.05
CA SER A 277 15.56 19.87 -17.22
C SER A 277 17.07 20.07 -17.11
N THR A 278 17.57 20.19 -15.89
CA THR A 278 19.00 20.43 -15.61
C THR A 278 19.70 19.22 -15.00
N GLY A 279 18.94 18.25 -14.45
CA GLY A 279 19.48 17.15 -13.68
C GLY A 279 20.03 17.57 -12.32
N ILE A 280 19.67 18.75 -11.83
CA ILE A 280 20.11 19.23 -10.53
C ILE A 280 19.14 18.71 -9.47
N LEU A 281 19.69 18.06 -8.45
CA LEU A 281 18.98 17.74 -7.23
C LEU A 281 19.03 18.96 -6.30
N HIS A 282 17.86 19.36 -5.83
CA HIS A 282 17.70 20.42 -4.84
C HIS A 282 17.33 19.78 -3.49
N SER A 283 17.98 20.18 -2.42
CA SER A 283 17.57 19.81 -1.06
C SER A 283 16.90 21.00 -0.38
N TYR A 284 15.86 20.69 0.41
CA TYR A 284 15.04 21.68 1.07
C TYR A 284 15.12 21.51 2.59
N SER A 285 15.14 22.59 3.33
CA SER A 285 15.04 22.52 4.79
C SER A 285 13.62 22.09 5.22
N ALA A 286 13.54 21.25 6.23
CA ALA A 286 12.26 20.72 6.72
C ALA A 286 11.36 21.79 7.38
N ASP A 287 11.95 22.83 7.92
CA ASP A 287 11.28 23.89 8.67
C ASP A 287 10.76 25.05 7.80
N LYS A 288 11.48 25.39 6.72
CA LYS A 288 11.17 26.59 5.92
C LYS A 288 11.14 26.36 4.41
N GLY A 289 11.50 25.18 3.94
CA GLY A 289 11.61 24.92 2.50
C GLY A 289 12.74 25.72 1.83
N ALA A 290 13.76 26.15 2.59
CA ALA A 290 14.90 26.83 1.99
C ALA A 290 15.65 25.89 1.07
N ASP A 291 15.84 26.31 -0.18
CA ASP A 291 16.51 25.55 -1.23
C ASP A 291 18.03 25.63 -1.13
N THR A 292 18.67 24.49 -1.31
CA THR A 292 20.12 24.38 -1.45
C THR A 292 20.43 23.38 -2.58
N PRO A 293 21.00 23.81 -3.70
CA PRO A 293 21.44 22.89 -4.75
C PRO A 293 22.44 21.88 -4.18
N SER A 294 22.13 20.60 -4.25
CA SER A 294 22.89 19.56 -3.52
C SER A 294 23.74 18.68 -4.42
N GLY A 295 23.42 18.57 -5.70
CA GLY A 295 24.20 17.72 -6.60
C GLY A 295 23.66 17.72 -8.01
N GLN A 296 24.52 17.49 -8.98
CA GLN A 296 24.14 17.37 -10.37
C GLN A 296 24.33 15.94 -10.86
N LEU A 297 23.26 15.34 -11.39
CA LEU A 297 23.34 14.07 -12.09
C LEU A 297 24.07 14.26 -13.42
N ALA A 298 24.90 13.29 -13.78
CA ALA A 298 25.67 13.38 -15.03
C ALA A 298 24.73 13.36 -16.26
N GLN A 299 25.04 14.20 -17.25
CA GLN A 299 24.43 14.27 -18.57
C GLN A 299 22.98 14.78 -18.68
N PRO A 300 22.74 16.09 -18.50
CA PRO A 300 21.40 16.69 -18.66
C PRO A 300 20.80 16.55 -20.08
N ALA A 301 21.61 16.43 -21.14
CA ALA A 301 21.15 16.41 -22.51
C ALA A 301 20.33 15.16 -22.95
N LEU A 302 20.39 14.08 -22.20
CA LEU A 302 19.60 12.84 -22.47
C LEU A 302 18.28 12.77 -21.68
N LEU A 303 17.96 13.84 -20.96
CA LEU A 303 16.88 13.89 -19.97
C LEU A 303 15.47 13.80 -20.54
N THR A 304 15.23 14.25 -21.76
CA THR A 304 13.87 14.42 -22.30
C THR A 304 13.12 13.09 -22.50
N THR A 305 13.82 11.99 -22.72
CA THR A 305 13.20 10.66 -22.93
C THR A 305 13.10 9.87 -21.62
N ALA A 306 14.06 10.05 -20.72
CA ALA A 306 14.10 9.33 -19.43
C ALA A 306 13.20 9.95 -18.34
N LEU A 307 12.68 11.16 -18.56
CA LEU A 307 11.84 11.90 -17.62
C LEU A 307 10.53 11.20 -17.22
N ALA A 308 9.95 10.43 -18.15
CA ALA A 308 8.74 9.66 -17.86
C ALA A 308 9.01 8.48 -16.90
N GLU A 309 10.26 8.03 -16.81
CA GLU A 309 10.64 6.88 -15.98
C GLU A 309 11.21 7.28 -14.62
N LEU A 310 11.74 8.50 -14.48
CA LEU A 310 12.33 8.98 -13.23
C LEU A 310 11.37 8.93 -12.04
N PRO A 311 10.10 9.32 -12.16
CA PRO A 311 9.15 9.24 -11.05
C PRO A 311 8.89 7.80 -10.60
N ARG A 312 8.89 6.85 -11.56
CA ARG A 312 8.75 5.42 -11.25
C ARG A 312 10.01 4.89 -10.57
N ALA A 313 11.19 5.29 -11.03
CA ALA A 313 12.45 4.91 -10.42
C ALA A 313 12.63 5.56 -9.04
N ALA A 314 12.28 6.82 -8.87
CA ALA A 314 12.30 7.52 -7.58
C ALA A 314 11.25 6.97 -6.61
N ALA A 315 10.03 6.68 -7.08
CA ALA A 315 9.01 6.01 -6.26
C ALA A 315 9.43 4.58 -5.89
N ALA A 316 10.12 3.88 -6.80
CA ALA A 316 10.65 2.54 -6.51
C ALA A 316 11.84 2.56 -5.55
N ALA A 317 12.66 3.60 -5.57
CA ALA A 317 13.87 3.73 -4.75
C ALA A 317 13.65 4.54 -3.47
N GLY A 318 12.91 5.63 -3.55
CA GLY A 318 12.99 6.71 -2.53
C GLY A 318 11.97 6.64 -1.41
N GLY A 319 10.92 5.86 -1.53
CA GLY A 319 9.93 5.77 -0.45
C GLY A 319 10.38 4.91 0.74
N LEU A 320 11.51 4.23 0.64
CA LEU A 320 11.87 3.12 1.52
C LEU A 320 13.17 3.33 2.32
N THR A 321 13.80 4.48 2.25
CA THR A 321 14.95 4.73 3.12
C THR A 321 14.46 4.92 4.56
N ALA A 322 14.80 3.99 5.42
CA ALA A 322 14.67 4.19 6.87
C ALA A 322 15.43 5.45 7.30
N ASP A 323 15.00 6.08 8.38
CA ASP A 323 15.66 7.28 8.90
C ASP A 323 17.18 7.05 9.02
N GLY A 324 17.93 7.80 8.26
CA GLY A 324 19.40 7.80 8.33
C GLY A 324 20.10 7.01 7.24
N GLU A 325 19.43 6.32 6.35
CA GLU A 325 20.04 5.65 5.21
C GLU A 325 20.20 6.59 4.01
N PRO A 326 21.25 6.44 3.18
CA PRO A 326 21.44 7.21 1.96
C PRO A 326 20.32 6.89 0.96
N LEU A 327 19.97 7.86 0.13
CA LEU A 327 19.04 7.69 -1.00
C LEU A 327 19.82 7.20 -2.22
N GLU A 328 19.41 6.07 -2.80
CA GLU A 328 19.95 5.57 -4.06
C GLU A 328 18.98 5.82 -5.20
N VAL A 329 19.44 6.48 -6.24
CA VAL A 329 18.68 6.77 -7.45
C VAL A 329 19.41 6.20 -8.66
N LEU A 330 18.74 5.31 -9.40
CA LEU A 330 19.22 4.86 -10.70
C LEU A 330 18.85 5.93 -11.76
N TRP A 331 19.87 6.43 -12.47
CA TRP A 331 19.72 7.41 -13.52
C TRP A 331 20.66 7.13 -14.67
N LEU A 332 20.13 6.99 -15.88
CA LEU A 332 20.90 6.78 -17.12
C LEU A 332 22.00 5.71 -17.01
N GLY A 333 21.68 4.55 -16.44
CA GLY A 333 22.64 3.46 -16.29
C GLY A 333 23.69 3.67 -15.19
N ARG A 334 23.46 4.63 -14.30
CA ARG A 334 24.28 4.84 -13.10
C ARG A 334 23.41 4.91 -11.86
N LEU A 335 23.87 4.25 -10.83
CA LEU A 335 23.33 4.36 -9.49
C LEU A 335 24.06 5.52 -8.78
N TYR A 336 23.32 6.43 -8.20
CA TYR A 336 23.82 7.54 -7.40
C TYR A 336 23.36 7.36 -5.97
N SER A 337 24.27 7.47 -5.02
CA SER A 337 23.98 7.52 -3.59
C SER A 337 24.13 8.94 -3.09
N PHE A 338 23.14 9.40 -2.33
CA PHE A 338 23.10 10.74 -1.78
C PHE A 338 23.21 10.69 -0.26
N ALA A 339 24.09 11.52 0.30
CA ALA A 339 24.18 11.76 1.73
C ALA A 339 22.87 12.35 2.30
N LYS A 340 22.76 12.33 3.61
CA LYS A 340 21.62 12.90 4.35
C LYS A 340 21.28 14.36 4.00
N VAL A 341 22.24 15.10 3.48
CA VAL A 341 22.10 16.50 3.06
C VAL A 341 21.92 16.65 1.54
N GLY A 342 21.69 15.53 0.81
CA GLY A 342 21.47 15.57 -0.63
C GLY A 342 22.72 15.75 -1.49
N THR A 343 23.92 15.52 -0.97
CA THR A 343 25.16 15.49 -1.74
C THR A 343 25.42 14.11 -2.29
N ILE A 344 26.02 14.01 -3.50
CA ILE A 344 26.42 12.71 -4.06
C ILE A 344 27.65 12.20 -3.32
N ASP A 345 27.50 11.08 -2.63
CA ASP A 345 28.60 10.41 -1.96
C ASP A 345 29.43 9.58 -2.94
N TRP A 346 28.73 8.80 -3.78
CA TRP A 346 29.37 7.96 -4.79
C TRP A 346 28.39 7.66 -5.94
N SER A 347 28.93 7.16 -7.04
CA SER A 347 28.14 6.59 -8.12
C SER A 347 28.80 5.37 -8.72
N ALA A 348 27.98 4.40 -9.15
CA ALA A 348 28.41 3.16 -9.79
C ALA A 348 27.58 2.87 -11.05
N ALA A 349 28.15 2.12 -12.01
CA ALA A 349 27.36 1.62 -13.14
C ALA A 349 26.33 0.61 -12.63
N ALA A 350 25.09 0.67 -13.14
CA ALA A 350 24.04 -0.29 -12.84
C ALA A 350 23.03 -0.35 -13.99
N THR A 351 22.48 -1.53 -14.23
CA THR A 351 21.46 -1.77 -15.27
C THR A 351 20.05 -1.80 -14.73
N GLY A 352 19.89 -1.84 -13.41
CA GLY A 352 18.60 -1.87 -12.71
C GLY A 352 18.60 -1.06 -11.41
N PRO A 353 17.42 -0.78 -10.86
CA PRO A 353 17.29 -0.11 -9.57
C PRO A 353 17.95 -0.92 -8.46
N ALA A 354 18.48 -0.23 -7.45
CA ALA A 354 19.11 -0.86 -6.31
C ALA A 354 18.11 -1.25 -5.21
N THR A 355 18.52 -2.19 -4.37
CA THR A 355 17.89 -2.47 -3.09
C THR A 355 18.83 -2.07 -1.98
N VAL A 356 18.42 -1.10 -1.17
CA VAL A 356 19.19 -0.62 -0.02
C VAL A 356 18.99 -1.55 1.16
N ARG A 357 20.08 -1.82 1.86
CA ARG A 357 20.14 -2.54 3.14
C ARG A 357 21.04 -1.76 4.09
N ALA A 358 20.96 -2.07 5.37
CA ALA A 358 21.65 -1.30 6.41
C ALA A 358 23.13 -0.99 6.12
N LEU A 359 23.89 -1.92 5.53
CA LEU A 359 25.33 -1.77 5.28
C LEU A 359 25.72 -1.94 3.81
N ASP A 360 24.82 -2.38 2.96
CA ASP A 360 25.10 -2.67 1.56
C ASP A 360 23.93 -2.32 0.63
N VAL A 361 24.25 -2.19 -0.64
CA VAL A 361 23.33 -1.90 -1.72
C VAL A 361 23.44 -3.02 -2.74
N LEU A 362 22.34 -3.68 -3.06
CA LEU A 362 22.28 -4.68 -4.13
C LEU A 362 21.94 -4.02 -5.45
N ALA A 363 22.78 -4.18 -6.45
CA ALA A 363 22.56 -3.62 -7.78
C ALA A 363 22.91 -4.65 -8.87
N ALA A 364 22.03 -4.80 -9.87
CA ALA A 364 22.39 -5.47 -11.12
C ALA A 364 23.32 -4.55 -11.91
N VAL A 365 24.56 -4.97 -12.13
CA VAL A 365 25.58 -4.17 -12.85
C VAL A 365 25.63 -4.52 -14.33
N ASP A 366 25.23 -5.74 -14.67
CA ASP A 366 25.02 -6.23 -16.04
C ASP A 366 23.94 -7.34 -16.01
N ASP A 367 23.68 -7.95 -17.16
CA ASP A 367 22.65 -8.98 -17.29
C ASP A 367 23.01 -10.30 -16.58
N SER A 368 24.23 -10.48 -16.16
CA SER A 368 24.73 -11.74 -15.55
C SER A 368 25.24 -11.56 -14.13
N THR A 369 25.30 -10.32 -13.61
CA THR A 369 25.98 -10.04 -12.36
C THR A 369 25.18 -9.10 -11.47
N VAL A 370 24.98 -9.51 -10.22
CA VAL A 370 24.50 -8.67 -9.14
C VAL A 370 25.67 -8.39 -8.20
N GLN A 371 25.89 -7.12 -7.88
CA GLN A 371 26.92 -6.71 -6.91
C GLN A 371 26.29 -6.24 -5.61
N ARG A 372 26.96 -6.59 -4.52
CA ARG A 372 26.84 -5.90 -3.25
C ARG A 372 27.85 -4.77 -3.22
N LEU A 373 27.35 -3.57 -3.10
CA LEU A 373 28.15 -2.36 -2.97
C LEU A 373 28.11 -1.92 -1.52
N ALA A 374 29.25 -1.58 -0.94
CA ALA A 374 29.28 -0.98 0.40
C ALA A 374 28.52 0.36 0.37
N SER A 375 27.49 0.53 1.20
CA SER A 375 26.63 1.71 1.18
C SER A 375 27.37 3.03 1.38
N ALA A 376 28.45 3.01 2.17
CA ALA A 376 29.25 4.21 2.44
C ALA A 376 30.19 4.62 1.29
N THR A 377 30.54 3.73 0.36
CA THR A 377 31.63 4.01 -0.62
C THR A 377 31.28 3.59 -2.05
N GLY A 378 30.19 2.86 -2.27
CA GLY A 378 29.84 2.29 -3.57
C GLY A 378 30.83 1.25 -4.10
N ARG A 379 31.82 0.83 -3.31
CA ARG A 379 32.80 -0.18 -3.74
C ARG A 379 32.18 -1.57 -3.70
N PRO A 380 32.46 -2.40 -4.71
CA PRO A 380 32.04 -3.81 -4.69
C PRO A 380 32.60 -4.53 -3.46
N ALA A 381 31.70 -5.10 -2.65
CA ALA A 381 32.04 -5.95 -1.51
C ALA A 381 31.95 -7.45 -1.87
N ALA A 382 30.98 -7.80 -2.75
CA ALA A 382 30.80 -9.14 -3.28
C ALA A 382 30.10 -9.07 -4.65
N SER A 383 30.27 -10.14 -5.45
CA SER A 383 29.57 -10.31 -6.73
C SER A 383 28.92 -11.66 -6.79
N VAL A 384 27.71 -11.72 -7.32
CA VAL A 384 26.92 -12.94 -7.52
C VAL A 384 26.67 -13.13 -9.01
N ALA A 385 27.15 -14.24 -9.56
CA ALA A 385 26.89 -14.59 -10.96
C ALA A 385 25.52 -15.25 -11.12
N LEU A 386 24.76 -14.83 -12.14
CA LEU A 386 23.45 -15.37 -12.48
C LEU A 386 23.54 -16.34 -13.67
N SER A 387 22.96 -17.51 -13.55
CA SER A 387 22.87 -18.49 -14.64
C SER A 387 21.44 -19.03 -14.83
N PRO A 388 20.81 -18.84 -16.01
CA PRO A 388 21.24 -18.01 -17.14
C PRO A 388 21.22 -16.51 -16.82
N ALA A 389 21.83 -15.71 -17.66
CA ALA A 389 21.76 -14.25 -17.59
C ALA A 389 20.30 -13.72 -17.71
N LEU A 390 20.08 -12.50 -17.24
CA LEU A 390 18.80 -11.79 -17.41
C LEU A 390 18.57 -11.45 -18.91
N PRO A 391 17.33 -11.32 -19.36
CA PRO A 391 17.04 -10.99 -20.77
C PRO A 391 17.29 -9.52 -21.11
N GLY A 392 17.77 -8.72 -20.20
CA GLY A 392 18.05 -7.29 -20.35
C GLY A 392 18.04 -6.56 -19.02
N GLY A 393 18.27 -5.24 -19.03
CA GLY A 393 18.33 -4.42 -17.82
C GLY A 393 16.97 -4.14 -17.17
N GLY A 394 17.01 -3.34 -16.10
CA GLY A 394 15.81 -2.89 -15.36
C GLY A 394 15.37 -3.82 -14.22
N TYR A 395 16.11 -4.88 -13.94
CA TYR A 395 15.82 -5.77 -12.82
C TYR A 395 16.39 -5.22 -11.51
N ARG A 396 15.60 -5.31 -10.47
CA ARG A 396 15.98 -5.05 -9.09
C ARG A 396 16.20 -6.36 -8.35
N ALA A 397 17.28 -6.47 -7.61
CA ALA A 397 17.66 -7.66 -6.87
C ALA A 397 17.16 -7.59 -5.42
N PHE A 398 16.60 -8.69 -4.92
CA PHE A 398 16.21 -8.85 -3.51
C PHE A 398 16.75 -10.17 -3.00
N GLU A 399 17.39 -10.15 -1.83
CA GLU A 399 17.83 -11.38 -1.19
C GLU A 399 16.68 -12.15 -0.55
N PHE A 400 16.72 -13.47 -0.70
CA PHE A 400 15.78 -14.39 -0.10
C PHE A 400 16.47 -15.71 0.29
N GLY A 401 16.65 -15.92 1.57
CA GLY A 401 17.40 -17.09 2.06
C GLY A 401 18.83 -17.09 1.53
N ASN A 402 19.18 -18.10 0.75
CA ASN A 402 20.46 -18.22 0.06
C ASN A 402 20.41 -17.80 -1.43
N GLY A 403 19.30 -17.24 -1.88
CA GLY A 403 19.06 -16.87 -3.29
C GLY A 403 18.76 -15.41 -3.51
N LEU A 404 18.50 -15.09 -4.78
CA LEU A 404 18.15 -13.76 -5.26
C LEU A 404 16.83 -13.80 -6.04
N LEU A 405 15.88 -12.95 -5.66
CA LEU A 405 14.74 -12.61 -6.49
C LEU A 405 15.13 -11.42 -7.39
N MET A 406 15.06 -11.62 -8.69
CA MET A 406 15.20 -10.56 -9.69
C MET A 406 13.79 -10.12 -10.15
N ALA A 407 13.44 -8.88 -9.87
CA ALA A 407 12.13 -8.28 -10.15
C ALA A 407 12.27 -7.17 -11.20
N GLY A 408 11.65 -7.33 -12.36
CA GLY A 408 11.75 -6.40 -13.49
C GLY A 408 10.57 -6.56 -14.45
N ALA A 409 10.86 -6.88 -15.70
CA ALA A 409 9.81 -7.19 -16.69
C ALA A 409 9.01 -8.45 -16.30
N ASP A 410 9.63 -9.33 -15.57
CA ASP A 410 9.08 -10.57 -14.99
C ASP A 410 9.70 -10.82 -13.60
N LEU A 411 9.32 -11.92 -12.95
CA LEU A 411 9.88 -12.36 -11.69
C LEU A 411 10.75 -13.60 -11.91
N ARG A 412 11.98 -13.61 -11.38
CA ARG A 412 12.93 -14.70 -11.50
C ARG A 412 13.61 -14.98 -10.17
N MET A 413 13.58 -16.21 -9.72
CA MET A 413 14.29 -16.65 -8.52
C MET A 413 15.52 -17.46 -8.91
N TYR A 414 16.66 -17.07 -8.37
CA TYR A 414 17.94 -17.73 -8.49
C TYR A 414 18.39 -18.26 -7.13
N GLN A 415 18.82 -19.52 -7.07
CA GLN A 415 19.30 -20.18 -5.85
C GLN A 415 20.50 -21.08 -6.12
#